data_024ae5bace5da7fb69dcf73c88f06338
#
_entry.id   024ae5bace5da7fb69dcf73c88f06338
#
_cell.length_a   1.000
_cell.length_b   1.000
_cell.length_c   1.000
_cell.angle_alpha   90.00
_cell.angle_beta   90.00
_cell.angle_gamma   90.00
#
_symmetry.space_group_name_H-M   'P 1'
#
loop_
_entity.id
_entity.type
_entity.pdbx_description
1 polymer ?
#
loop_
_entity_poly.entity_id
_entity_poly.type
_entity_poly.pdbx_seq_one_letter_code
_entity_poly.pdbx_strand_id
1 'polypeptide(L)'
;RGEYLYAACGEGGFRIYDIAFTDHKGFAERYTTAPVSPLGQKFYVRSPYCTDVASPSTMAPDPTRKHSPENFEQSVPLRYAFLYVTDSQEGLYLVLVGTLLDGNPNNNFIKKDVVFNPDGILDGASRITIRGKYAWIACDAGMVIVNIDDHTNMKVVRVIPNGEWLNN
;
A
#
# COMPACT_ATOMS: atom_id res chain seq x y z
N ARG A 1 -3.89 -0.45 -9.19
CA ARG A 1 -5.35 -0.60 -9.07
C ARG A 1 -6.03 0.51 -9.83
N GLY A 2 -7.04 0.18 -10.63
CA GLY A 2 -7.70 1.18 -11.42
C GLY A 2 -6.72 1.93 -12.31
N GLU A 3 -6.91 3.22 -12.40
CA GLU A 3 -6.12 4.11 -13.24
C GLU A 3 -5.00 4.83 -12.47
N TYR A 4 -4.51 4.22 -11.38
CA TYR A 4 -3.45 4.78 -10.54
C TYR A 4 -2.18 3.94 -10.59
N LEU A 5 -1.07 4.62 -10.74
CA LEU A 5 0.28 4.11 -10.54
C LEU A 5 0.74 4.44 -9.11
N TYR A 6 1.21 3.43 -8.41
CA TYR A 6 1.75 3.55 -7.06
C TYR A 6 3.26 3.40 -7.10
N ALA A 7 3.97 4.35 -6.51
CA ALA A 7 5.42 4.42 -6.59
C ALA A 7 6.08 4.59 -5.23
N ALA A 8 7.02 3.70 -4.91
CA ALA A 8 7.96 3.85 -3.83
C ALA A 8 9.17 4.65 -4.36
N CYS A 9 9.41 5.85 -3.81
CA CYS A 9 10.34 6.82 -4.38
C CYS A 9 11.54 7.11 -3.44
N GLY A 10 11.98 6.16 -2.61
CA GLY A 10 13.07 6.35 -1.67
C GLY A 10 12.79 7.52 -0.72
N GLU A 11 13.72 8.46 -0.61
CA GLU A 11 13.57 9.72 0.16
C GLU A 11 12.41 10.60 -0.34
N GLY A 12 11.96 10.41 -1.60
CA GLY A 12 10.79 11.05 -2.18
C GLY A 12 9.45 10.53 -1.62
N GLY A 13 9.48 9.55 -0.71
CA GLY A 13 8.32 8.98 -0.07
C GLY A 13 7.46 8.10 -0.99
N PHE A 14 6.23 7.84 -0.58
CA PHE A 14 5.26 7.10 -1.36
C PHE A 14 4.38 8.06 -2.17
N ARG A 15 4.20 7.78 -3.46
CA ARG A 15 3.47 8.64 -4.39
C ARG A 15 2.45 7.86 -5.20
N ILE A 16 1.36 8.53 -5.54
CA ILE A 16 0.33 8.01 -6.43
C ILE A 16 0.20 8.96 -7.62
N TYR A 17 0.12 8.39 -8.82
CA TYR A 17 -0.09 9.11 -10.07
C TYR A 17 -1.38 8.62 -10.72
N ASP A 18 -2.22 9.57 -11.11
CA ASP A 18 -3.38 9.27 -11.96
C ASP A 18 -2.88 9.06 -13.39
N ILE A 19 -3.17 7.88 -13.95
CA ILE A 19 -2.74 7.49 -15.30
C ILE A 19 -3.92 7.24 -16.25
N ALA A 20 -5.12 7.69 -15.87
CA ALA A 20 -6.34 7.46 -16.65
C ALA A 20 -6.26 7.96 -18.09
N PHE A 21 -5.50 9.01 -18.33
CA PHE A 21 -5.46 9.72 -19.62
C PHE A 21 -4.04 9.96 -20.10
N THR A 22 -3.21 8.93 -20.11
CA THR A 22 -1.79 9.02 -20.51
C THR A 22 -1.60 9.49 -21.95
N ASP A 23 -2.56 9.22 -22.84
CA ASP A 23 -2.52 9.58 -24.27
C ASP A 23 -3.00 11.01 -24.53
N HIS A 24 -3.55 11.70 -23.53
CA HIS A 24 -3.99 13.07 -23.70
C HIS A 24 -2.78 14.02 -23.75
N LYS A 25 -2.77 14.89 -24.78
CA LYS A 25 -1.82 16.01 -24.85
C LYS A 25 -1.92 16.84 -23.57
N GLY A 26 -0.78 17.12 -22.93
CA GLY A 26 -0.72 17.82 -21.65
C GLY A 26 -0.93 16.91 -20.42
N PHE A 27 -0.87 15.60 -20.59
CA PHE A 27 -0.92 14.67 -19.45
C PHE A 27 0.14 15.00 -18.40
N ALA A 28 1.38 15.24 -18.80
CA ALA A 28 2.47 15.59 -17.90
C ALA A 28 2.24 16.88 -17.10
N GLU A 29 1.38 17.77 -17.57
CA GLU A 29 1.05 19.05 -16.93
C GLU A 29 0.01 18.88 -15.81
N ARG A 30 -0.65 17.72 -15.75
CA ARG A 30 -1.65 17.41 -14.74
C ARG A 30 -1.08 16.80 -13.46
N TYR A 31 0.22 16.50 -13.45
CA TYR A 31 0.87 16.04 -12.22
C TYR A 31 0.91 17.18 -11.21
N THR A 32 0.23 16.99 -10.11
CA THR A 32 0.47 17.85 -8.97
C THR A 32 1.75 17.38 -8.30
N THR A 33 2.82 18.12 -8.46
CA THR A 33 4.06 17.95 -7.71
C THR A 33 3.89 18.40 -6.24
N ALA A 34 2.84 19.16 -5.96
CA ALA A 34 2.49 19.60 -4.63
C ALA A 34 1.94 18.42 -3.80
N PRO A 35 2.25 18.35 -2.50
CA PRO A 35 1.72 17.31 -1.61
C PRO A 35 0.20 17.36 -1.45
N VAL A 36 -0.42 18.50 -1.72
CA VAL A 36 -1.87 18.69 -1.71
C VAL A 36 -2.27 19.52 -2.93
N SER A 37 -3.26 19.04 -3.70
CA SER A 37 -3.79 19.79 -4.84
C SER A 37 -4.66 20.96 -4.38
N PRO A 38 -4.97 21.94 -5.26
CA PRO A 38 -5.92 23.01 -4.96
C PRO A 38 -7.32 22.53 -4.56
N LEU A 39 -7.68 21.29 -4.96
CA LEU A 39 -8.94 20.64 -4.57
C LEU A 39 -8.83 19.87 -3.24
N GLY A 40 -7.69 19.96 -2.54
CA GLY A 40 -7.44 19.22 -1.30
C GLY A 40 -7.02 17.77 -1.51
N GLN A 41 -6.84 17.30 -2.74
CA GLN A 41 -6.37 15.95 -3.02
C GLN A 41 -4.92 15.78 -2.56
N LYS A 42 -4.61 14.68 -1.90
CA LYS A 42 -3.26 14.35 -1.46
C LYS A 42 -2.86 12.97 -1.97
N PHE A 43 -1.90 12.95 -2.88
CA PHE A 43 -1.35 11.75 -3.51
C PHE A 43 0.09 11.43 -3.06
N TYR A 44 0.46 11.92 -1.90
CA TYR A 44 1.80 11.78 -1.35
C TYR A 44 1.75 11.42 0.13
N VAL A 45 2.58 10.46 0.53
CA VAL A 45 2.83 10.11 1.93
C VAL A 45 4.32 10.23 2.20
N ARG A 46 4.68 11.04 3.21
CA ARG A 46 6.07 11.18 3.63
C ARG A 46 6.58 9.87 4.24
N SER A 47 7.77 9.48 3.85
CA SER A 47 8.46 8.28 4.31
C SER A 47 9.95 8.56 4.31
N PRO A 48 10.72 8.13 5.31
CA PRO A 48 12.17 8.35 5.37
C PRO A 48 12.90 7.76 4.17
N TYR A 49 12.58 6.49 3.82
CA TYR A 49 13.12 5.84 2.63
C TYR A 49 12.20 4.73 2.16
N CYS A 50 11.23 5.08 1.34
CA CYS A 50 10.23 4.17 0.78
C CYS A 50 10.86 3.22 -0.23
N THR A 51 10.72 1.91 -0.04
CA THR A 51 11.45 0.89 -0.82
C THR A 51 10.59 0.11 -1.79
N ASP A 52 9.38 -0.30 -1.37
CA ASP A 52 8.51 -1.12 -2.22
C ASP A 52 7.04 -0.93 -1.83
N VAL A 53 6.13 -1.35 -2.71
CA VAL A 53 4.69 -1.32 -2.48
C VAL A 53 4.01 -2.56 -3.00
N ALA A 54 3.11 -3.14 -2.21
CA ALA A 54 2.30 -4.28 -2.60
C ALA A 54 0.81 -4.02 -2.37
N SER A 55 -0.01 -4.57 -3.25
CA SER A 55 -1.46 -4.62 -3.12
C SER A 55 -1.92 -6.06 -2.89
N PRO A 56 -2.80 -6.31 -1.91
CA PRO A 56 -3.33 -7.65 -1.65
C PRO A 56 -4.28 -8.14 -2.75
N SER A 57 -4.76 -7.23 -3.60
CA SER A 57 -5.64 -7.55 -4.72
C SER A 57 -5.42 -6.59 -5.88
N THR A 58 -5.54 -7.09 -7.10
CA THR A 58 -5.59 -6.26 -8.32
C THR A 58 -6.98 -5.66 -8.54
N MET A 59 -8.01 -6.22 -7.89
CA MET A 59 -9.37 -5.69 -7.95
C MET A 59 -9.57 -4.66 -6.87
N ALA A 60 -9.94 -3.44 -7.27
CA ALA A 60 -10.46 -2.46 -6.35
C ALA A 60 -11.85 -2.91 -5.86
N PRO A 61 -12.14 -2.83 -4.55
CA PRO A 61 -13.52 -2.90 -4.10
C PRO A 61 -14.30 -1.79 -4.79
N ASP A 62 -15.40 -2.12 -5.45
CA ASP A 62 -16.31 -1.11 -6.01
C ASP A 62 -17.06 -0.44 -4.85
N PRO A 63 -16.78 0.84 -4.56
CA PRO A 63 -17.39 1.53 -3.43
C PRO A 63 -18.87 1.85 -3.66
N THR A 64 -19.32 1.79 -4.93
CA THR A 64 -20.72 2.04 -5.28
C THR A 64 -21.57 0.78 -5.21
N ARG A 65 -20.93 -0.37 -5.04
CA ARG A 65 -21.59 -1.67 -4.97
C ARG A 65 -22.34 -1.78 -3.66
N LYS A 66 -23.61 -1.36 -3.69
CA LYS A 66 -24.52 -1.58 -2.58
C LYS A 66 -24.69 -3.07 -2.39
N HIS A 67 -24.43 -3.54 -1.19
CA HIS A 67 -24.80 -4.91 -0.82
C HIS A 67 -26.30 -5.05 -1.01
N SER A 68 -26.71 -5.60 -2.13
CA SER A 68 -28.08 -6.07 -2.27
C SER A 68 -28.23 -7.31 -1.38
N PRO A 69 -29.26 -7.36 -0.50
CA PRO A 69 -29.51 -8.55 0.30
C PRO A 69 -29.73 -9.81 -0.54
N GLU A 70 -30.04 -9.64 -1.81
CA GLU A 70 -30.27 -10.70 -2.80
C GLU A 70 -28.96 -11.26 -3.39
N ASN A 71 -27.88 -10.50 -3.32
CA ASN A 71 -26.56 -10.92 -3.72
C ASN A 71 -25.74 -11.26 -2.46
N PHE A 72 -25.73 -12.51 -2.07
CA PHE A 72 -24.86 -13.04 -1.01
C PHE A 72 -23.39 -13.01 -1.45
N GLU A 73 -22.88 -11.82 -1.75
CA GLU A 73 -21.45 -11.67 -1.98
C GLU A 73 -20.73 -11.63 -0.65
N GLN A 74 -19.66 -12.40 -0.57
CA GLN A 74 -18.78 -12.36 0.60
C GLN A 74 -18.27 -10.92 0.77
N SER A 75 -18.31 -10.43 2.00
CA SER A 75 -17.74 -9.13 2.32
C SER A 75 -16.28 -9.08 1.90
N VAL A 76 -15.91 -8.04 1.15
CA VAL A 76 -14.51 -7.84 0.76
C VAL A 76 -13.67 -7.63 2.02
N PRO A 77 -12.63 -8.44 2.25
CA PRO A 77 -11.79 -8.27 3.41
C PRO A 77 -11.20 -6.86 3.50
N LEU A 78 -11.24 -6.25 4.69
CA LEU A 78 -10.80 -4.87 4.91
C LEU A 78 -9.34 -4.64 4.49
N ARG A 79 -8.49 -5.67 4.57
CA ARG A 79 -7.09 -5.61 4.09
C ARG A 79 -6.96 -5.18 2.63
N TYR A 80 -8.02 -5.33 1.82
CA TYR A 80 -8.02 -4.90 0.42
C TYR A 80 -8.19 -3.39 0.23
N ALA A 81 -8.60 -2.66 1.24
CA ALA A 81 -8.67 -1.20 1.23
C ALA A 81 -7.28 -0.53 1.31
N PHE A 82 -6.25 -1.28 1.70
CA PHE A 82 -4.91 -0.75 1.92
C PHE A 82 -3.92 -1.14 0.83
N LEU A 83 -2.93 -0.27 0.64
CA LEU A 83 -1.63 -0.63 0.10
C LEU A 83 -0.66 -0.83 1.26
N TYR A 84 0.23 -1.78 1.09
CA TYR A 84 1.27 -2.16 2.03
C TYR A 84 2.60 -1.67 1.48
N VAL A 85 3.24 -0.77 2.19
CA VAL A 85 4.44 -0.08 1.74
C VAL A 85 5.57 -0.37 2.69
N THR A 86 6.73 -0.73 2.16
CA THR A 86 7.95 -0.90 2.95
C THR A 86 8.80 0.35 2.93
N ASP A 87 9.44 0.60 4.07
CA ASP A 87 10.41 1.66 4.30
C ASP A 87 11.59 1.09 5.05
N SER A 88 12.80 1.42 4.65
CA SER A 88 14.00 0.84 5.26
C SER A 88 14.24 1.23 6.72
N GLN A 89 13.57 2.27 7.20
CA GLN A 89 13.70 2.77 8.57
C GLN A 89 12.42 2.56 9.40
N GLU A 90 11.24 2.69 8.78
CA GLU A 90 9.95 2.54 9.47
C GLU A 90 9.38 1.11 9.38
N GLY A 91 9.98 0.23 8.55
CA GLY A 91 9.51 -1.13 8.33
C GLY A 91 8.31 -1.19 7.38
N LEU A 92 7.15 -1.63 7.86
CA LEU A 92 5.91 -1.73 7.10
C LEU A 92 4.95 -0.62 7.52
N TYR A 93 4.36 0.08 6.55
CA TYR A 93 3.21 0.93 6.82
C TYR A 93 2.07 0.73 5.81
N LEU A 94 0.86 1.02 6.25
CA LEU A 94 -0.35 0.87 5.47
C LEU A 94 -0.84 2.24 5.01
N VAL A 95 -1.26 2.30 3.74
CA VAL A 95 -1.88 3.49 3.15
C VAL A 95 -3.30 3.14 2.73
N LEU A 96 -4.28 3.83 3.32
CA LEU A 96 -5.68 3.67 2.94
C LEU A 96 -5.90 4.32 1.56
N VAL A 97 -6.34 3.52 0.59
CA VAL A 97 -6.56 3.97 -0.79
C VAL A 97 -8.00 3.77 -1.27
N GLY A 98 -8.89 3.34 -0.38
CA GLY A 98 -10.29 3.11 -0.70
C GLY A 98 -10.99 4.34 -1.27
N THR A 99 -10.67 5.52 -0.74
CA THR A 99 -11.24 6.81 -1.19
C THR A 99 -10.82 7.23 -2.59
N LEU A 100 -9.73 6.68 -3.13
CA LEU A 100 -9.33 6.97 -4.51
C LEU A 100 -10.27 6.34 -5.55
N LEU A 101 -11.09 5.37 -5.13
CA LEU A 101 -11.86 4.49 -5.99
C LEU A 101 -13.36 4.63 -5.76
N ASP A 102 -13.79 5.60 -4.96
CA ASP A 102 -15.19 5.81 -4.60
C ASP A 102 -15.94 6.77 -5.56
N GLY A 103 -15.24 7.27 -6.59
CA GLY A 103 -15.79 8.18 -7.59
C GLY A 103 -15.95 9.63 -7.10
N ASN A 104 -15.53 9.94 -5.88
CA ASN A 104 -15.57 11.31 -5.35
C ASN A 104 -14.16 11.95 -5.31
N PRO A 105 -13.81 12.82 -6.25
CA PRO A 105 -12.47 13.42 -6.29
C PRO A 105 -12.16 14.34 -5.10
N ASN A 106 -13.17 14.78 -4.36
CA ASN A 106 -12.98 15.74 -3.25
C ASN A 106 -12.45 15.08 -1.97
N ASN A 107 -12.53 13.74 -1.86
CA ASN A 107 -12.02 13.00 -0.71
C ASN A 107 -10.75 12.19 -1.02
N ASN A 108 -10.14 12.40 -2.18
CA ASN A 108 -8.88 11.75 -2.58
C ASN A 108 -7.72 12.23 -1.72
N PHE A 109 -7.70 11.80 -0.47
CA PHE A 109 -6.69 12.18 0.51
C PHE A 109 -6.08 10.93 1.16
N ILE A 110 -4.91 10.53 0.67
CA ILE A 110 -4.18 9.40 1.22
C ILE A 110 -3.37 9.80 2.45
N LYS A 111 -3.28 8.88 3.39
CA LYS A 111 -2.48 9.03 4.60
C LYS A 111 -1.86 7.70 5.02
N LYS A 112 -0.80 7.78 5.77
CA LYS A 112 -0.27 6.66 6.53
C LYS A 112 -1.25 6.35 7.65
N ASP A 113 -1.77 5.12 7.69
CA ASP A 113 -2.78 4.69 8.66
C ASP A 113 -2.15 3.94 9.83
N VAL A 114 -1.39 2.90 9.54
CA VAL A 114 -0.70 2.07 10.52
C VAL A 114 0.78 1.98 10.15
N VAL A 115 1.66 2.04 11.15
CA VAL A 115 3.08 1.70 11.02
C VAL A 115 3.35 0.48 11.88
N PHE A 116 4.03 -0.51 11.32
CA PHE A 116 4.33 -1.78 11.96
C PHE A 116 5.81 -2.14 11.81
N ASN A 117 6.54 -2.02 12.89
CA ASN A 117 7.94 -2.45 12.99
C ASN A 117 8.26 -2.80 14.45
N PRO A 118 7.66 -3.87 15.02
CA PRO A 118 7.87 -4.21 16.41
C PRO A 118 9.33 -4.55 16.67
N ASP A 119 9.92 -3.89 17.64
CA ASP A 119 11.31 -4.09 18.07
C ASP A 119 12.35 -3.95 16.94
N GLY A 120 12.04 -3.22 15.86
CA GLY A 120 12.93 -3.03 14.73
C GLY A 120 13.10 -4.25 13.82
N ILE A 121 12.24 -5.27 13.94
CA ILE A 121 12.37 -6.54 13.18
C ILE A 121 12.31 -6.36 11.67
N LEU A 122 11.72 -5.26 11.20
CA LEU A 122 11.60 -4.91 9.78
C LEU A 122 12.58 -3.81 9.35
N ASP A 123 13.60 -3.49 10.15
CA ASP A 123 14.63 -2.55 9.74
C ASP A 123 15.32 -3.05 8.47
N GLY A 124 15.66 -2.14 7.56
CA GLY A 124 16.20 -2.49 6.25
C GLY A 124 15.16 -3.11 5.30
N ALA A 125 13.84 -2.97 5.58
CA ALA A 125 12.81 -3.50 4.70
C ALA A 125 12.98 -2.97 3.27
N SER A 126 13.08 -3.89 2.29
CA SER A 126 13.47 -3.59 0.92
C SER A 126 12.50 -4.10 -0.14
N ARG A 127 11.78 -5.17 0.15
CA ARG A 127 10.82 -5.80 -0.76
C ARG A 127 9.64 -6.36 0.00
N ILE A 128 8.47 -6.33 -0.63
CA ILE A 128 7.25 -6.91 -0.08
C ILE A 128 6.47 -7.69 -1.13
N THR A 129 5.96 -8.86 -0.74
CA THR A 129 5.00 -9.63 -1.53
C THR A 129 3.86 -10.08 -0.63
N ILE A 130 2.62 -9.99 -1.14
CA ILE A 130 1.43 -10.40 -0.40
C ILE A 130 0.84 -11.67 -1.01
N ARG A 131 0.56 -12.65 -0.14
CA ARG A 131 -0.15 -13.87 -0.49
C ARG A 131 -1.23 -14.16 0.55
N GLY A 132 -2.49 -14.04 0.13
CA GLY A 132 -3.65 -14.20 1.02
C GLY A 132 -3.62 -13.19 2.17
N LYS A 133 -3.47 -13.68 3.38
CA LYS A 133 -3.40 -12.87 4.61
C LYS A 133 -1.98 -12.66 5.15
N TYR A 134 -0.97 -12.96 4.35
CA TYR A 134 0.42 -12.84 4.76
C TYR A 134 1.20 -11.90 3.86
N ALA A 135 1.95 -10.99 4.48
CA ALA A 135 2.99 -10.20 3.85
C ALA A 135 4.36 -10.87 4.08
N TRP A 136 5.11 -11.03 3.02
CA TRP A 136 6.48 -11.56 3.01
C TRP A 136 7.41 -10.40 2.75
N ILE A 137 8.24 -10.04 3.71
CA ILE A 137 9.05 -8.84 3.70
C ILE A 137 10.52 -9.22 3.81
N ALA A 138 11.32 -8.83 2.82
CA ALA A 138 12.76 -8.95 2.88
C ALA A 138 13.33 -7.72 3.63
N CYS A 139 14.13 -7.96 4.67
CA CYS A 139 14.74 -6.95 5.52
C CYS A 139 16.10 -7.42 6.07
N ASP A 140 16.72 -6.65 6.94
CA ASP A 140 18.03 -6.99 7.51
C ASP A 140 18.00 -8.27 8.34
N ALA A 141 16.89 -8.58 9.00
CA ALA A 141 16.68 -9.83 9.73
C ALA A 141 16.53 -11.07 8.82
N GLY A 142 16.36 -10.88 7.49
CA GLY A 142 16.07 -11.91 6.52
C GLY A 142 14.69 -11.78 5.89
N MET A 143 13.95 -12.88 5.76
CA MET A 143 12.56 -12.87 5.30
C MET A 143 11.62 -12.92 6.50
N VAL A 144 10.86 -11.87 6.71
CA VAL A 144 9.86 -11.79 7.78
C VAL A 144 8.47 -11.98 7.22
N ILE A 145 7.70 -12.89 7.82
CA ILE A 145 6.31 -13.17 7.45
C ILE A 145 5.40 -12.53 8.48
N VAL A 146 4.54 -11.62 8.01
CA VAL A 146 3.59 -10.88 8.85
C VAL A 146 2.16 -11.29 8.49
N ASN A 147 1.35 -11.62 9.49
CA ASN A 147 -0.09 -11.78 9.32
C ASN A 147 -0.74 -10.39 9.26
N ILE A 148 -1.40 -10.09 8.14
CA ILE A 148 -2.03 -8.80 7.82
C ILE A 148 -3.56 -8.91 7.72
N ASP A 149 -4.16 -9.99 8.22
CA ASP A 149 -5.60 -10.22 8.14
C ASP A 149 -6.39 -9.14 8.87
N ASP A 150 -5.90 -8.76 10.04
CA ASP A 150 -6.37 -7.62 10.82
C ASP A 150 -5.27 -6.53 10.85
N HIS A 151 -5.51 -5.41 10.15
CA HIS A 151 -4.57 -4.31 10.04
C HIS A 151 -4.30 -3.60 11.38
N THR A 152 -5.21 -3.73 12.35
CA THR A 152 -5.07 -3.17 13.70
C THR A 152 -4.29 -4.09 14.65
N ASN A 153 -4.11 -5.35 14.27
CA ASN A 153 -3.47 -6.38 15.10
C ASN A 153 -2.54 -7.28 14.27
N MET A 154 -1.71 -6.67 13.46
CA MET A 154 -0.69 -7.38 12.68
C MET A 154 0.29 -8.10 13.60
N LYS A 155 0.80 -9.26 13.16
CA LYS A 155 1.71 -10.10 13.95
C LYS A 155 2.79 -10.70 13.09
N VAL A 156 4.03 -10.68 13.57
CA VAL A 156 5.10 -11.50 12.99
C VAL A 156 4.77 -12.97 13.23
N VAL A 157 4.70 -13.73 12.16
CA VAL A 157 4.41 -15.19 12.20
C VAL A 157 5.69 -15.99 12.19
N ARG A 158 6.66 -15.56 11.37
CA ARG A 158 7.93 -16.25 11.21
C ARG A 158 9.01 -15.29 10.72
N VAL A 159 10.23 -15.54 11.19
CA VAL A 159 11.44 -14.95 10.64
C VAL A 159 12.27 -16.08 10.06
N ILE A 160 12.72 -15.93 8.83
CA ILE A 160 13.66 -16.84 8.13
C ILE A 160 14.95 -16.07 7.95
N PRO A 161 15.99 -16.35 8.77
CA PRO A 161 17.24 -15.61 8.71
C PRO A 161 17.94 -15.69 7.36
N ASN A 162 18.76 -14.70 7.05
CA ASN A 162 19.61 -14.71 5.86
C ASN A 162 20.52 -15.95 5.86
N GLY A 163 20.49 -16.72 4.78
CA GLY A 163 21.26 -17.93 4.61
C GLY A 163 20.51 -19.26 4.82
N GLU A 164 19.39 -19.30 5.53
CA GLU A 164 18.61 -20.53 5.68
C GLU A 164 17.98 -21.00 4.36
N TRP A 165 17.64 -20.08 3.47
CA TRP A 165 17.00 -20.41 2.18
C TRP A 165 17.98 -20.72 1.04
N LEU A 166 19.28 -20.62 1.31
CA LEU A 166 20.33 -21.03 0.37
C LEU A 166 20.73 -22.51 0.55
N ASN A 167 20.24 -23.17 1.59
CA ASN A 167 20.64 -24.52 2.00
C ASN A 167 19.57 -25.60 1.82
N ASN A 168 18.45 -25.30 1.12
CA ASN A 168 17.38 -26.26 0.79
C ASN A 168 17.16 -26.40 -0.69
#